data_b3f3fe2aad596d4167ea8abeda16a33c
#
_entry.id   b3f3fe2aad596d4167ea8abeda16a33c
#
_cell.length_a   1.000
_cell.length_b   1.000
_cell.length_c   1.000
_cell.angle_alpha   90.00
_cell.angle_beta   90.00
_cell.angle_gamma   90.00
#
_symmetry.space_group_name_H-M   'P 1'
#
loop_
_entity.id
_entity.type
_entity.pdbx_description
1 polymer ?
#
loop_
_entity_poly.entity_id
_entity_poly.type
_entity_poly.pdbx_seq_one_letter_code
_entity_poly.pdbx_strand_id
1 'polypeptide(L)'
;GLERKVRAALMHGLAFNLLNKGRIMTTEAKAKELRPYVEKLVTHAKTDTLAKRRLVSDRLMNKKASTKKLFEEIAPKYKGRNGGYIRVVKLPPRIKDGAKMAVIEFV
;
A
#
# COMPACT_ATOMS: atom_id res chain seq x y z
N GLY A 1 -5.97 -15.45 -15.21
CA GLY A 1 -7.04 -14.98 -16.06
C GLY A 1 -7.24 -13.49 -16.01
N LEU A 2 -8.23 -13.01 -16.73
CA LEU A 2 -8.52 -11.57 -16.84
C LEU A 2 -8.86 -10.94 -15.48
N GLU A 3 -9.67 -11.63 -14.68
CA GLU A 3 -10.05 -11.16 -13.34
C GLU A 3 -8.84 -10.96 -12.44
N ARG A 4 -7.88 -11.86 -12.50
CA ARG A 4 -6.65 -11.77 -11.70
C ARG A 4 -5.83 -10.55 -12.11
N LYS A 5 -5.73 -10.27 -13.41
CA LYS A 5 -5.01 -9.10 -13.92
C LYS A 5 -5.67 -7.80 -13.49
N VAL A 6 -6.99 -7.74 -13.57
CA VAL A 6 -7.78 -6.57 -13.15
C VAL A 6 -7.60 -6.32 -11.65
N ARG A 7 -7.65 -7.38 -10.84
CA ARG A 7 -7.47 -7.28 -9.39
C ARG A 7 -6.06 -6.80 -9.05
N ALA A 8 -5.03 -7.35 -9.72
CA ALA A 8 -3.65 -6.92 -9.51
C ALA A 8 -3.46 -5.45 -9.86
N ALA A 9 -4.03 -5.00 -10.98
CA ALA A 9 -3.96 -3.60 -11.39
C ALA A 9 -4.61 -2.68 -10.35
N LEU A 10 -5.76 -3.09 -9.79
CA LEU A 10 -6.45 -2.33 -8.75
C LEU A 10 -5.56 -2.20 -7.51
N MET A 11 -4.95 -3.29 -7.05
CA MET A 11 -4.07 -3.26 -5.89
C MET A 11 -2.85 -2.38 -6.11
N HIS A 12 -2.25 -2.44 -7.30
CA HIS A 12 -1.13 -1.56 -7.65
C HIS A 12 -1.53 -0.09 -7.59
N GLY A 13 -2.69 0.26 -8.14
CA GLY A 13 -3.20 1.63 -8.13
C GLY A 13 -3.47 2.15 -6.72
N LEU A 14 -4.07 1.31 -5.87
CA LEU A 14 -4.34 1.66 -4.48
C LEU A 14 -3.04 1.82 -3.69
N ALA A 15 -2.08 0.92 -3.89
CA ALA A 15 -0.79 1.02 -3.23
C ALA A 15 -0.04 2.30 -3.65
N PHE A 16 -0.05 2.61 -4.93
CA PHE A 16 0.54 3.83 -5.47
C PHE A 16 -0.05 5.08 -4.78
N ASN A 17 -1.38 5.14 -4.71
CA ASN A 17 -2.07 6.27 -4.07
C ASN A 17 -1.73 6.37 -2.58
N LEU A 18 -1.70 5.23 -1.88
CA LEU A 18 -1.37 5.22 -0.46
C LEU A 18 0.05 5.70 -0.20
N LEU A 19 1.00 5.24 -1.01
CA LEU A 19 2.40 5.67 -0.88
C LEU A 19 2.57 7.17 -1.11
N ASN A 20 1.85 7.71 -2.10
CA ASN A 20 1.97 9.14 -2.42
C ASN A 20 1.23 10.04 -1.43
N LYS A 21 0.07 9.64 -0.96
CA LYS A 21 -0.79 10.47 -0.11
C LYS A 21 -0.63 10.21 1.39
N GLY A 22 -0.11 9.05 1.77
CA GLY A 22 0.04 8.64 3.16
C GLY A 22 -1.24 8.08 3.77
N ARG A 23 -2.39 8.38 3.19
CA ARG A 23 -3.70 7.85 3.60
C ARG A 23 -4.67 7.93 2.44
N ILE A 24 -5.55 6.94 2.34
CA ILE A 24 -6.62 6.94 1.34
C ILE A 24 -7.90 6.38 1.94
N MET A 25 -9.03 6.78 1.39
CA MET A 25 -10.33 6.24 1.74
C MET A 25 -10.76 5.26 0.63
N THR A 26 -11.19 4.08 1.04
CA THR A 26 -11.68 3.06 0.11
C THR A 26 -12.69 2.17 0.84
N THR A 27 -13.19 1.14 0.17
CA THR A 27 -14.07 0.19 0.85
C THR A 27 -13.27 -0.60 1.89
N GLU A 28 -13.95 -1.04 2.94
CA GLU A 28 -13.32 -1.83 4.00
C GLU A 28 -12.65 -3.09 3.46
N ALA A 29 -13.32 -3.78 2.52
CA ALA A 29 -12.78 -4.99 1.90
C ALA A 29 -11.46 -4.73 1.17
N LYS A 30 -11.41 -3.65 0.38
CA LYS A 30 -10.20 -3.27 -0.35
C LYS A 30 -9.08 -2.84 0.59
N ALA A 31 -9.42 -2.11 1.65
CA ALA A 31 -8.43 -1.69 2.64
C ALA A 31 -7.79 -2.89 3.33
N LYS A 32 -8.59 -3.87 3.72
CA LYS A 32 -8.10 -5.10 4.35
C LYS A 32 -7.22 -5.93 3.43
N GLU A 33 -7.53 -5.94 2.14
CA GLU A 33 -6.72 -6.65 1.14
C GLU A 33 -5.42 -5.90 0.83
N LEU A 34 -5.47 -4.57 0.80
CA LEU A 34 -4.32 -3.73 0.50
C LEU A 34 -3.29 -3.74 1.63
N ARG A 35 -3.72 -3.78 2.87
CA ARG A 35 -2.84 -3.71 4.04
C ARG A 35 -1.68 -4.71 3.99
N PRO A 36 -1.90 -6.02 3.87
CA PRO A 36 -0.77 -6.96 3.83
C PRO A 36 0.13 -6.75 2.62
N TYR A 37 -0.43 -6.32 1.51
CA TYR A 37 0.34 -6.04 0.30
C TYR A 37 1.37 -4.92 0.54
N VAL A 38 0.91 -3.79 1.10
CA VAL A 38 1.80 -2.65 1.35
C VAL A 38 2.74 -2.91 2.53
N GLU A 39 2.28 -3.65 3.56
CA GLU A 39 3.13 -4.07 4.68
C GLU A 39 4.37 -4.83 4.17
N LYS A 40 4.19 -5.73 3.22
CA LYS A 40 5.30 -6.48 2.61
C LYS A 40 6.25 -5.57 1.84
N LEU A 41 5.71 -4.59 1.13
CA LEU A 41 6.53 -3.63 0.40
C LEU A 41 7.42 -2.83 1.35
N VAL A 42 6.86 -2.36 2.46
CA VAL A 42 7.64 -1.62 3.46
C VAL A 42 8.72 -2.50 4.06
N THR A 43 8.39 -3.74 4.40
CA THR A 43 9.37 -4.68 4.96
C THR A 43 10.54 -4.91 3.99
N HIS A 44 10.25 -5.11 2.71
CA HIS A 44 11.31 -5.24 1.69
C HIS A 44 12.14 -3.98 1.59
N ALA A 45 11.50 -2.81 1.63
CA ALA A 45 12.18 -1.53 1.47
C ALA A 45 13.06 -1.14 2.66
N LYS A 46 12.91 -1.81 3.79
CA LYS A 46 13.77 -1.59 4.96
C LYS A 46 15.20 -2.08 4.73
N THR A 47 15.39 -2.94 3.73
CA THR A 47 16.71 -3.40 3.30
C THR A 47 16.99 -2.81 1.93
N ASP A 48 17.80 -1.74 1.89
CA ASP A 48 18.05 -1.03 0.65
C ASP A 48 19.19 -1.69 -0.14
N THR A 49 18.83 -2.65 -0.96
CA THR A 49 19.73 -3.32 -1.90
C THR A 49 19.16 -3.21 -3.31
N LEU A 50 20.00 -3.40 -4.31
CA LEU A 50 19.56 -3.38 -5.69
C LEU A 50 18.47 -4.43 -5.94
N ALA A 51 18.64 -5.63 -5.38
CA ALA A 51 17.66 -6.70 -5.52
C ALA A 51 16.30 -6.32 -4.93
N LYS A 52 16.30 -5.70 -3.74
CA LYS A 52 15.07 -5.26 -3.09
C LYS A 52 14.41 -4.10 -3.84
N ARG A 53 15.20 -3.17 -4.35
CA ARG A 53 14.66 -2.07 -5.17
C ARG A 53 14.01 -2.58 -6.45
N ARG A 54 14.60 -3.57 -7.11
CA ARG A 54 14.03 -4.20 -8.30
C ARG A 54 12.73 -4.93 -7.98
N LEU A 55 12.71 -5.68 -6.88
CA LEU A 55 11.51 -6.39 -6.43
C LEU A 55 10.35 -5.44 -6.17
N VAL A 56 10.60 -4.38 -5.41
CA VAL A 56 9.57 -3.38 -5.09
C VAL A 56 9.11 -2.62 -6.32
N SER A 57 10.05 -2.21 -7.17
CA SER A 57 9.74 -1.51 -8.42
C SER A 57 8.82 -2.35 -9.30
N ASP A 58 9.09 -3.65 -9.40
CA ASP A 58 8.27 -4.58 -10.17
C ASP A 58 6.85 -4.66 -9.59
N ARG A 59 6.73 -4.72 -8.27
CA ARG A 59 5.44 -4.74 -7.57
C ARG A 59 4.68 -3.42 -7.67
N LEU A 60 5.36 -2.32 -7.97
CA LEU A 60 4.77 -0.99 -8.16
C LEU A 60 4.65 -0.61 -9.64
N MET A 61 4.66 -1.59 -10.54
CA MET A 61 4.55 -1.38 -11.99
C MET A 61 5.60 -0.41 -12.51
N ASN A 62 6.83 -0.55 -12.02
CA ASN A 62 7.99 0.25 -12.43
C ASN A 62 7.83 1.77 -12.22
N LYS A 63 7.05 2.16 -11.21
CA LYS A 63 6.89 3.56 -10.83
C LYS A 63 8.09 4.01 -10.00
N LYS A 64 9.07 4.60 -10.68
CA LYS A 64 10.35 5.01 -10.06
C LYS A 64 10.18 5.99 -8.90
N ALA A 65 9.30 6.98 -9.05
CA ALA A 65 9.07 7.98 -8.01
C ALA A 65 8.49 7.34 -6.75
N SER A 66 7.56 6.41 -6.89
CA SER A 66 6.95 5.71 -5.74
C SER A 66 7.95 4.78 -5.07
N THR A 67 8.76 4.08 -5.85
CA THR A 67 9.82 3.21 -5.34
C THR A 67 10.83 4.03 -4.53
N LYS A 68 11.28 5.15 -5.09
CA LYS A 68 12.21 6.05 -4.43
C LYS A 68 11.62 6.57 -3.11
N LYS A 69 10.37 7.03 -3.13
CA LYS A 69 9.69 7.52 -1.93
C LYS A 69 9.63 6.45 -0.85
N LEU A 70 9.30 5.22 -1.23
CA LEU A 70 9.21 4.11 -0.29
C LEU A 70 10.56 3.84 0.40
N PHE A 71 11.65 3.76 -0.37
CA PHE A 71 12.98 3.47 0.18
C PHE A 71 13.59 4.64 0.93
N GLU A 72 13.37 5.87 0.48
CA GLU A 72 14.07 7.04 1.04
C GLU A 72 13.29 7.80 2.09
N GLU A 73 11.95 7.77 2.04
CA GLU A 73 11.11 8.55 2.95
C GLU A 73 10.25 7.70 3.89
N ILE A 74 9.67 6.61 3.40
CA ILE A 74 8.70 5.83 4.18
C ILE A 74 9.39 4.77 5.03
N ALA A 75 10.12 3.86 4.41
CA ALA A 75 10.76 2.75 5.11
C ALA A 75 11.71 3.17 6.24
N PRO A 76 12.50 4.26 6.09
CA PRO A 76 13.37 4.70 7.18
C PRO A 76 12.64 5.03 8.48
N LYS A 77 11.38 5.47 8.40
CA LYS A 77 10.57 5.77 9.59
C LYS A 77 10.28 4.53 10.43
N TYR A 78 10.33 3.35 9.82
CA TYR A 78 9.93 2.09 10.45
C TYR A 78 11.09 1.15 10.70
N LYS A 79 12.30 1.67 10.67
CA LYS A 79 13.52 0.87 10.76
C LYS A 79 13.58 -0.04 11.98
N GLY A 80 13.10 0.44 13.12
CA GLY A 80 13.07 -0.33 14.37
C GLY A 80 11.77 -1.08 14.63
N ARG A 81 10.85 -1.10 13.66
CA ARG A 81 9.52 -1.68 13.85
C ARG A 81 9.33 -2.92 12.98
N ASN A 82 8.87 -4.01 13.58
CA ASN A 82 8.66 -5.28 12.88
C ASN A 82 7.19 -5.45 12.48
N GLY A 83 6.78 -4.76 11.41
CA GLY A 83 5.39 -4.80 10.95
C GLY A 83 4.52 -3.76 11.65
N GLY A 84 3.23 -3.77 11.31
CA GLY A 84 2.28 -2.82 11.88
C GLY A 84 2.52 -1.38 11.43
N TYR A 85 2.95 -1.20 10.18
CA TYR A 85 3.22 0.12 9.62
C TYR A 85 1.97 0.85 9.17
N ILE A 86 0.87 0.12 9.04
CA ILE A 86 -0.37 0.60 8.44
C ILE A 86 -1.53 0.21 9.33
N ARG A 87 -2.51 1.10 9.45
CA ARG A 87 -3.76 0.80 10.14
C ARG A 87 -4.97 1.06 9.25
N VAL A 88 -6.03 0.35 9.53
CA VAL A 88 -7.32 0.51 8.84
C VAL A 88 -8.32 1.03 9.86
N VAL A 89 -8.91 2.20 9.57
CA VAL A 89 -9.89 2.83 10.44
C VAL A 89 -11.26 2.75 9.76
N LYS A 90 -12.20 2.09 10.40
CA LYS A 90 -13.55 1.94 9.85
C LYS A 90 -14.29 3.27 9.89
N LEU A 91 -15.01 3.56 8.82
CA LEU A 91 -15.84 4.75 8.69
C LEU A 91 -17.33 4.36 8.65
N PRO A 92 -18.23 5.35 8.85
CA PRO A 92 -19.64 5.11 8.60
C PRO A 92 -19.89 4.63 7.17
N PRO A 93 -20.93 3.80 6.92
CA PRO A 93 -21.25 3.35 5.58
C PRO A 93 -21.48 4.52 4.63
N ARG A 94 -21.14 4.31 3.38
CA ARG A 94 -21.34 5.33 2.34
C ARG A 94 -22.83 5.53 2.12
N ILE A 95 -23.27 6.78 2.12
CA ILE A 95 -24.69 7.12 1.99
C ILE A 95 -25.29 6.63 0.67
N LYS A 96 -24.51 6.75 -0.39
CA LYS A 96 -24.94 6.41 -1.76
C LYS A 96 -25.44 4.97 -1.91
N ASP A 97 -24.75 4.00 -1.35
CA ASP A 97 -25.02 2.57 -1.57
C ASP A 97 -24.85 1.71 -0.31
N GLY A 98 -24.59 2.31 0.84
CA GLY A 98 -24.42 1.57 2.08
C GLY A 98 -23.12 0.77 2.17
N ALA A 99 -22.18 0.98 1.24
CA ALA A 99 -20.91 0.26 1.26
C ALA A 99 -20.13 0.57 2.52
N LYS A 100 -19.53 -0.46 3.12
CA LYS A 100 -18.66 -0.30 4.29
C LYS A 100 -17.36 0.37 3.83
N MET A 101 -17.03 1.49 4.46
CA MET A 101 -15.88 2.31 4.10
C MET A 101 -14.79 2.25 5.18
N ALA A 102 -13.58 2.54 4.79
CA ALA A 102 -12.45 2.62 5.71
C ALA A 102 -11.39 3.58 5.18
N VAL A 103 -10.60 4.10 6.10
CA VAL A 103 -9.36 4.82 5.78
C VAL A 103 -8.21 3.86 6.07
N ILE A 104 -7.31 3.73 5.12
CA ILE A 104 -6.04 3.03 5.33
C ILE A 104 -4.94 4.07 5.35
N GLU A 105 -4.07 4.01 6.34
CA GLU A 105 -3.05 5.03 6.53
C GLU A 105 -1.79 4.48 7.18
N PHE A 106 -0.67 5.14 6.94
CA PHE A 106 0.58 4.84 7.64
C PHE A 106 0.50 5.36 9.07
N VAL A 107 1.03 4.55 9.99
CA VAL A 107 1.07 4.89 11.42
C VAL A 107 2.15 5.94 11.71
#